data_3a4713387a3d5adb11437009dc643f5f
#
_entry.id   3a4713387a3d5adb11437009dc643f5f
#
_cell.length_a   1.000
_cell.length_b   1.000
_cell.length_c   1.000
_cell.angle_alpha   90.00
_cell.angle_beta   90.00
_cell.angle_gamma   90.00
#
_symmetry.space_group_name_H-M   'P 1'
#
loop_
_entity.id
_entity.type
_entity.pdbx_description
1 polymer ?
#
loop_
_entity_poly.entity_id
_entity_poly.type
_entity_poly.pdbx_seq_one_letter_code
_entity_poly.pdbx_strand_id
1 'polypeptide(L)'
;MLGGRFVMEKATRKNLAKVAEKEAQIPFHGYIEGEESNLEPVIRFFPQWTLKEADGLWCAAFVYYCCREAGFEIPIRPEACKTCHLAGCITWEEFAMGDPRIGYHQGGEGFVPEAGDIVLYDRVFENKEHDHIGIVIENRGNTIVVAEGNIANRSGIIERPKDEHIRGYIRIPDGYEYRRMMMDYQTENLILHFVIEDDISEVARTWPADHHPLSDAEAREAIAHMRGNYERNAKGGIYHLCLAVCRADDPHTIMGWCGLDGSRNRAEPEIFILLDEPYRGKGYGTRCVKELLRIATEEFALPGVHGGCAKENIASARAMEKGGMVQYGTEENGDPLFRFRADNKS
;
A
#
# COMPACT_ATOMS: atom_id res chain seq x y z
N MET A 1 28.88 16.33 -22.98
CA MET A 1 28.60 16.36 -21.54
C MET A 1 27.78 15.12 -21.24
N LEU A 2 28.42 14.13 -20.61
CA LEU A 2 27.81 12.84 -20.29
C LEU A 2 26.95 13.04 -19.01
N GLY A 3 25.65 12.97 -19.17
CA GLY A 3 24.72 12.92 -18.05
C GLY A 3 24.86 11.57 -17.34
N GLY A 4 25.60 11.53 -16.25
CA GLY A 4 25.64 10.39 -15.35
C GLY A 4 24.24 10.11 -14.81
N ARG A 5 23.64 8.99 -15.16
CA ARG A 5 22.53 8.41 -14.41
C ARG A 5 23.09 8.13 -13.02
N PHE A 6 22.67 8.90 -12.03
CA PHE A 6 22.77 8.48 -10.62
C PHE A 6 21.93 7.21 -10.50
N VAL A 7 22.59 6.07 -10.47
CA VAL A 7 21.99 4.83 -9.98
C VAL A 7 21.82 5.07 -8.48
N MET A 8 20.60 5.32 -8.01
CA MET A 8 20.33 5.31 -6.59
C MET A 8 20.71 3.93 -6.07
N GLU A 9 21.66 3.86 -5.16
CA GLU A 9 21.95 2.60 -4.46
C GLU A 9 20.65 2.12 -3.80
N LYS A 10 20.32 0.83 -4.02
CA LYS A 10 19.13 0.23 -3.38
C LYS A 10 19.27 0.38 -1.86
N ALA A 11 18.16 0.71 -1.19
CA ALA A 11 18.11 0.77 0.26
C ALA A 11 18.55 -0.57 0.87
N THR A 12 19.46 -0.54 1.83
CA THR A 12 19.95 -1.75 2.51
C THR A 12 19.90 -1.57 4.03
N ARG A 13 19.72 -2.67 4.75
CA ARG A 13 19.79 -2.67 6.23
C ARG A 13 21.13 -2.16 6.74
N LYS A 14 22.22 -2.53 6.05
CA LYS A 14 23.57 -2.03 6.40
C LYS A 14 23.66 -0.51 6.26
N ASN A 15 23.02 0.08 5.26
CA ASN A 15 22.95 1.54 5.10
C ASN A 15 22.05 2.14 6.17
N LEU A 16 20.91 1.49 6.49
CA LEU A 16 20.02 1.93 7.57
C LEU A 16 20.75 2.01 8.92
N ALA A 17 21.53 0.99 9.27
CA ALA A 17 22.33 1.02 10.52
C ALA A 17 23.31 2.18 10.53
N LYS A 18 24.04 2.44 9.42
CA LYS A 18 25.00 3.55 9.32
C LYS A 18 24.32 4.91 9.42
N VAL A 19 23.17 5.07 8.75
CA VAL A 19 22.38 6.31 8.85
C VAL A 19 21.89 6.50 10.27
N ALA A 20 21.32 5.47 10.88
CA ALA A 20 20.80 5.54 12.25
C ALA A 20 21.91 5.86 13.26
N GLU A 21 23.08 5.24 13.14
CA GLU A 21 24.26 5.52 13.99
C GLU A 21 24.69 6.99 13.85
N LYS A 22 24.78 7.50 12.63
CA LYS A 22 25.15 8.91 12.35
C LYS A 22 24.10 9.87 12.88
N GLU A 23 22.84 9.64 12.59
CA GLU A 23 21.75 10.55 12.93
C GLU A 23 21.45 10.54 14.44
N ALA A 24 21.64 9.39 15.14
CA ALA A 24 21.51 9.34 16.59
C ALA A 24 22.58 10.17 17.34
N GLN A 25 23.74 10.40 16.71
CA GLN A 25 24.81 11.23 17.28
C GLN A 25 24.57 12.74 17.04
N ILE A 26 23.67 13.12 16.15
CA ILE A 26 23.17 14.47 16.06
C ILE A 26 22.31 14.70 17.31
N PRO A 27 22.51 15.80 18.07
CA PRO A 27 21.73 16.02 19.29
C PRO A 27 20.29 16.47 18.95
N PHE A 28 19.50 15.57 18.33
CA PHE A 28 18.06 15.81 18.19
C PHE A 28 17.41 15.78 19.58
N HIS A 29 16.53 16.73 19.83
CA HIS A 29 15.79 16.81 21.09
C HIS A 29 14.44 17.51 20.93
N GLY A 30 13.48 17.12 21.77
CA GLY A 30 12.23 17.86 21.95
C GLY A 30 12.47 19.15 22.75
N TYR A 31 11.45 19.66 23.40
CA TYR A 31 11.60 20.80 24.31
C TYR A 31 12.29 20.34 25.60
N ILE A 32 13.45 20.89 25.86
CA ILE A 32 14.23 20.65 27.06
C ILE A 32 14.57 21.99 27.72
N GLU A 33 14.88 21.94 29.01
CA GLU A 33 15.13 23.17 29.77
C GLU A 33 16.23 24.04 29.12
N GLY A 34 15.84 25.26 28.73
CA GLY A 34 16.73 26.25 28.12
C GLY A 34 16.95 26.10 26.62
N GLU A 35 16.33 25.11 25.95
CA GLU A 35 16.50 24.86 24.50
C GLU A 35 15.16 24.65 23.81
N GLU A 36 14.99 25.28 22.64
CA GLU A 36 13.87 25.03 21.74
C GLU A 36 14.07 23.67 21.01
N SER A 37 12.98 23.00 20.68
CA SER A 37 13.03 21.73 19.94
C SER A 37 13.67 21.88 18.56
N ASN A 38 14.55 20.95 18.18
CA ASN A 38 15.18 20.88 16.87
C ASN A 38 14.68 19.66 16.03
N LEU A 39 13.50 19.11 16.36
CA LEU A 39 12.94 17.93 15.73
C LEU A 39 12.36 18.15 14.33
N GLU A 40 12.37 19.37 13.80
CA GLU A 40 11.80 19.65 12.46
C GLU A 40 12.29 18.67 11.38
N PRO A 41 13.58 18.30 11.24
CA PRO A 41 14.01 17.33 10.26
C PRO A 41 13.40 15.95 10.44
N VAL A 42 13.15 15.53 11.68
CA VAL A 42 12.59 14.21 12.04
C VAL A 42 11.09 14.15 11.74
N ILE A 43 10.36 15.23 12.08
CA ILE A 43 8.90 15.25 11.93
C ILE A 43 8.38 15.78 10.60
N ARG A 44 9.24 16.33 9.74
CA ARG A 44 8.86 16.91 8.43
C ARG A 44 8.02 15.98 7.54
N PHE A 45 8.13 14.67 7.74
CA PHE A 45 7.36 13.68 7.00
C PHE A 45 5.91 13.56 7.49
N PHE A 46 5.59 14.10 8.65
CA PHE A 46 4.29 14.02 9.30
C PHE A 46 3.60 15.38 9.34
N PRO A 47 3.00 15.85 8.22
CA PRO A 47 2.56 17.23 8.05
C PRO A 47 1.45 17.67 9.02
N GLN A 48 0.84 16.72 9.73
CA GLN A 48 -0.17 17.00 10.76
C GLN A 48 0.43 17.16 12.16
N TRP A 49 1.74 16.93 12.31
CA TRP A 49 2.44 17.06 13.59
C TRP A 49 3.16 18.40 13.69
N THR A 50 2.96 19.07 14.80
CA THR A 50 3.76 20.21 15.22
C THR A 50 4.90 19.75 16.14
N LEU A 51 5.94 20.54 16.31
CA LEU A 51 7.02 20.26 17.26
C LEU A 51 6.49 20.02 18.68
N LYS A 52 5.44 20.72 19.07
CA LYS A 52 4.82 20.60 20.40
C LYS A 52 4.06 19.27 20.56
N GLU A 53 3.39 18.80 19.53
CA GLU A 53 2.69 17.51 19.56
C GLU A 53 3.63 16.31 19.48
N ALA A 54 4.80 16.48 18.86
CA ALA A 54 5.84 15.46 18.78
C ALA A 54 6.66 15.35 20.07
N ASP A 55 6.64 16.36 20.93
CA ASP A 55 7.45 16.44 22.14
C ASP A 55 7.20 15.22 23.06
N GLY A 56 8.28 14.50 23.39
CA GLY A 56 8.20 13.28 24.19
C GLY A 56 7.59 12.05 23.50
N LEU A 57 7.25 12.10 22.18
CA LEU A 57 6.54 11.02 21.46
C LEU A 57 7.22 10.61 20.14
N TRP A 58 8.44 10.99 19.88
CA TRP A 58 9.05 10.93 18.55
C TRP A 58 10.01 9.75 18.29
N CYS A 59 10.05 8.72 19.14
CA CYS A 59 10.91 7.56 18.94
C CYS A 59 10.67 6.85 17.59
N ALA A 60 9.41 6.56 17.26
CA ALA A 60 9.06 5.92 16.00
C ALA A 60 9.21 6.85 14.78
N ALA A 61 9.01 8.15 14.95
CA ALA A 61 9.30 9.13 13.91
C ALA A 61 10.79 9.19 13.57
N PHE A 62 11.67 9.03 14.55
CA PHE A 62 13.12 8.94 14.34
C PHE A 62 13.49 7.69 13.53
N VAL A 63 12.91 6.54 13.83
CA VAL A 63 13.11 5.30 13.05
C VAL A 63 12.65 5.50 11.61
N TYR A 64 11.46 6.10 11.40
CA TYR A 64 10.96 6.42 10.06
C TYR A 64 11.89 7.39 9.31
N TYR A 65 12.34 8.45 9.97
CA TYR A 65 13.31 9.40 9.43
C TYR A 65 14.58 8.68 8.94
N CYS A 66 15.18 7.81 9.77
CA CYS A 66 16.36 7.04 9.40
C CYS A 66 16.11 6.11 8.21
N CYS A 67 14.94 5.46 8.14
CA CYS A 67 14.57 4.64 6.98
C CYS A 67 14.50 5.48 5.70
N ARG A 68 13.90 6.68 5.75
CA ARG A 68 13.81 7.58 4.60
C ARG A 68 15.19 8.07 4.14
N GLU A 69 16.03 8.48 5.08
CA GLU A 69 17.42 8.91 4.79
C GLU A 69 18.29 7.75 4.26
N ALA A 70 18.00 6.52 4.64
CA ALA A 70 18.66 5.32 4.11
C ALA A 70 18.14 4.88 2.72
N GLY A 71 17.13 5.57 2.17
CA GLY A 71 16.58 5.32 0.84
C GLY A 71 15.40 4.35 0.80
N PHE A 72 14.84 3.94 1.93
CA PHE A 72 13.61 3.16 1.96
C PHE A 72 12.41 4.04 1.65
N GLU A 73 11.71 3.75 0.55
CA GLU A 73 10.50 4.46 0.15
C GLU A 73 9.26 3.81 0.77
N ILE A 74 9.03 4.08 2.04
CA ILE A 74 7.87 3.60 2.79
C ILE A 74 6.90 4.79 2.95
N PRO A 75 5.59 4.66 2.66
CA PRO A 75 4.63 5.72 2.93
C PRO A 75 4.46 5.93 4.43
N ILE A 76 4.07 7.13 4.85
CA ILE A 76 3.88 7.44 6.28
C ILE A 76 2.80 6.57 6.94
N ARG A 77 1.86 6.07 6.16
CA ARG A 77 0.81 5.15 6.60
C ARG A 77 0.62 4.04 5.57
N PRO A 78 1.39 2.93 5.64
CA PRO A 78 1.13 1.74 4.86
C PRO A 78 -0.29 1.20 5.07
N GLU A 79 -0.84 0.46 4.12
CA GLU A 79 -2.21 -0.08 4.22
C GLU A 79 -2.43 -0.98 5.42
N ALA A 80 -1.42 -1.75 5.81
CA ALA A 80 -1.47 -2.60 6.99
C ALA A 80 -1.63 -1.83 8.30
N CYS A 81 -1.32 -0.53 8.30
CA CYS A 81 -1.36 0.33 9.47
C CYS A 81 -2.78 0.78 9.78
N LYS A 82 -3.40 0.14 10.75
CA LYS A 82 -4.80 0.39 11.17
C LYS A 82 -4.89 1.50 12.22
N THR A 83 -3.97 1.50 13.18
CA THR A 83 -4.04 2.37 14.36
C THR A 83 -3.70 3.81 14.02
N CYS A 84 -2.50 4.07 13.47
CA CYS A 84 -2.05 5.42 13.12
C CYS A 84 -1.03 5.39 11.98
N HIS A 85 -0.20 6.41 11.84
CA HIS A 85 0.95 6.45 10.92
C HIS A 85 2.23 5.93 11.59
N LEU A 86 3.32 5.75 10.82
CA LEU A 86 4.59 5.18 11.29
C LEU A 86 5.39 6.05 12.30
N ALA A 87 4.81 7.13 12.80
CA ALA A 87 5.33 7.80 13.99
C ALA A 87 4.87 7.13 15.31
N GLY A 88 4.04 6.09 15.25
CA GLY A 88 3.63 5.28 16.40
C GLY A 88 4.29 3.90 16.40
N CYS A 89 4.75 3.42 17.57
CA CYS A 89 5.45 2.14 17.68
C CYS A 89 4.59 0.94 17.27
N ILE A 90 3.34 0.89 17.72
CA ILE A 90 2.38 -0.18 17.36
C ILE A 90 2.21 -0.32 15.83
N THR A 91 2.27 0.80 15.11
CA THR A 91 2.09 0.81 13.67
C THR A 91 3.24 0.15 12.91
N TRP A 92 4.44 0.11 13.48
CA TRP A 92 5.56 -0.64 12.93
C TRP A 92 5.34 -2.16 13.02
N GLU A 93 4.72 -2.65 14.10
CA GLU A 93 4.32 -4.06 14.21
C GLU A 93 3.22 -4.38 13.20
N GLU A 94 2.15 -3.54 13.11
CA GLU A 94 1.08 -3.70 12.13
C GLU A 94 1.63 -3.74 10.70
N PHE A 95 2.59 -2.86 10.37
CA PHE A 95 3.24 -2.82 9.08
C PHE A 95 4.00 -4.11 8.78
N ALA A 96 4.83 -4.57 9.73
CA ALA A 96 5.65 -5.76 9.53
C ALA A 96 4.80 -7.04 9.44
N MET A 97 3.76 -7.16 10.26
CA MET A 97 2.86 -8.32 10.24
C MET A 97 1.94 -8.32 9.02
N GLY A 98 1.64 -7.16 8.48
CA GLY A 98 0.75 -7.00 7.33
C GLY A 98 1.42 -7.12 5.97
N ASP A 99 2.75 -7.09 5.88
CA ASP A 99 3.50 -7.28 4.64
C ASP A 99 4.37 -8.56 4.73
N PRO A 100 4.00 -9.66 4.07
CA PRO A 100 4.72 -10.94 4.17
C PRO A 100 6.16 -10.90 3.66
N ARG A 101 6.57 -9.81 3.00
CA ARG A 101 7.96 -9.59 2.57
C ARG A 101 8.85 -9.09 3.71
N ILE A 102 8.25 -8.56 4.78
CA ILE A 102 8.95 -8.05 5.96
C ILE A 102 9.00 -9.16 7.02
N GLY A 103 10.19 -9.45 7.53
CA GLY A 103 10.33 -10.39 8.65
C GLY A 103 9.88 -9.74 9.96
N TYR A 104 8.90 -10.33 10.64
CA TYR A 104 8.60 -10.04 12.04
C TYR A 104 8.97 -11.24 12.92
N HIS A 105 9.75 -11.01 13.97
CA HIS A 105 10.25 -12.05 14.86
C HIS A 105 9.94 -11.65 16.30
N GLN A 106 9.10 -12.41 16.96
CA GLN A 106 8.71 -12.15 18.35
C GLN A 106 9.91 -12.25 19.28
N GLY A 107 9.95 -11.45 20.33
CA GLY A 107 10.99 -11.51 21.35
C GLY A 107 11.05 -12.90 22.01
N GLY A 108 12.25 -13.38 22.30
CA GLY A 108 12.45 -14.70 22.94
C GLY A 108 12.45 -15.90 21.99
N GLU A 109 12.19 -15.75 20.69
CA GLU A 109 12.15 -16.87 19.71
C GLU A 109 13.53 -17.31 19.17
N GLY A 110 14.61 -16.92 19.80
CA GLY A 110 15.98 -17.30 19.36
C GLY A 110 16.44 -16.55 18.11
N PHE A 111 15.74 -15.50 17.69
CA PHE A 111 16.16 -14.65 16.58
C PHE A 111 17.47 -13.94 16.88
N VAL A 112 18.35 -13.89 15.88
CA VAL A 112 19.64 -13.21 15.96
C VAL A 112 19.52 -11.88 15.19
N PRO A 113 19.37 -10.75 15.91
CA PRO A 113 19.29 -9.45 15.25
C PRO A 113 20.62 -9.07 14.62
N GLU A 114 20.54 -8.39 13.49
CA GLU A 114 21.66 -7.85 12.73
C GLU A 114 21.55 -6.33 12.63
N ALA A 115 22.65 -5.68 12.23
CA ALA A 115 22.67 -4.25 11.98
C ALA A 115 21.61 -3.85 10.93
N GLY A 116 20.76 -2.87 11.26
CA GLY A 116 19.66 -2.39 10.46
C GLY A 116 18.32 -3.10 10.69
N ASP A 117 18.24 -4.09 11.58
CA ASP A 117 16.96 -4.56 12.09
C ASP A 117 16.36 -3.50 13.03
N ILE A 118 15.04 -3.38 13.02
CA ILE A 118 14.31 -2.49 13.94
C ILE A 118 13.88 -3.32 15.13
N VAL A 119 14.02 -2.79 16.33
CA VAL A 119 13.61 -3.44 17.58
C VAL A 119 12.46 -2.69 18.22
N LEU A 120 11.41 -3.41 18.60
CA LEU A 120 10.25 -2.93 19.36
C LEU A 120 10.35 -3.36 20.80
N TYR A 121 9.92 -2.49 21.70
CA TYR A 121 9.98 -2.73 23.15
C TYR A 121 8.62 -2.54 23.82
N ASP A 122 8.45 -3.27 24.91
CA ASP A 122 7.37 -3.14 25.88
C ASP A 122 7.94 -2.74 27.24
N ARG A 123 7.28 -1.83 27.94
CA ARG A 123 7.54 -1.49 29.35
C ARG A 123 8.99 -1.06 29.67
N VAL A 124 9.62 -0.34 28.74
CA VAL A 124 10.98 0.23 28.95
C VAL A 124 10.94 1.54 29.70
N PHE A 125 10.01 2.42 29.35
CA PHE A 125 9.85 3.75 29.97
C PHE A 125 8.52 3.90 30.72
N GLU A 126 7.47 3.25 30.22
CA GLU A 126 6.13 3.26 30.79
C GLU A 126 5.62 1.84 30.96
N ASN A 127 4.67 1.61 31.85
CA ASN A 127 4.08 0.28 32.02
C ASN A 127 3.00 0.00 30.95
N LYS A 128 3.41 0.09 29.67
CA LYS A 128 2.54 -0.20 28.52
C LYS A 128 3.28 -0.98 27.43
N GLU A 129 2.51 -1.61 26.55
CA GLU A 129 3.04 -2.24 25.33
C GLU A 129 3.39 -1.16 24.28
N HIS A 130 4.33 -1.48 23.40
CA HIS A 130 4.81 -0.62 22.32
C HIS A 130 5.26 0.77 22.80
N ASP A 131 5.90 0.82 23.94
CA ASP A 131 6.31 2.10 24.51
C ASP A 131 7.60 2.65 23.90
N HIS A 132 8.37 1.81 23.17
CA HIS A 132 9.58 2.28 22.54
C HIS A 132 10.01 1.48 21.29
N ILE A 133 10.95 2.06 20.51
CA ILE A 133 11.45 1.49 19.26
C ILE A 133 12.84 2.06 18.94
N GLY A 134 13.70 1.27 18.28
CA GLY A 134 15.00 1.70 17.82
C GLY A 134 15.54 0.87 16.64
N ILE A 135 16.73 1.22 16.16
CA ILE A 135 17.43 0.53 15.07
C ILE A 135 18.70 -0.11 15.60
N VAL A 136 18.83 -1.43 15.43
CA VAL A 136 20.01 -2.18 15.86
C VAL A 136 21.23 -1.75 15.04
N ILE A 137 22.31 -1.39 15.76
CA ILE A 137 23.62 -1.07 15.18
C ILE A 137 24.55 -2.26 15.28
N GLU A 138 24.56 -2.94 16.42
CA GLU A 138 25.45 -4.06 16.70
C GLU A 138 24.75 -5.08 17.62
N ASN A 139 24.99 -6.37 17.37
CA ASN A 139 24.57 -7.44 18.28
C ASN A 139 25.79 -7.97 19.05
N ARG A 140 25.78 -7.85 20.37
CA ARG A 140 26.85 -8.26 21.28
C ARG A 140 26.52 -9.53 22.05
N GLY A 141 25.70 -10.41 21.50
CA GLY A 141 25.28 -11.63 22.16
C GLY A 141 24.12 -11.40 23.12
N ASN A 142 24.39 -11.11 24.40
CA ASN A 142 23.33 -10.86 25.40
C ASN A 142 22.77 -9.45 25.36
N THR A 143 23.43 -8.53 24.67
CA THR A 143 23.00 -7.14 24.49
C THR A 143 22.97 -6.77 23.00
N ILE A 144 22.31 -5.68 22.69
CA ILE A 144 22.34 -5.00 21.41
C ILE A 144 22.68 -3.52 21.60
N VAL A 145 23.43 -2.95 20.67
CA VAL A 145 23.65 -1.51 20.57
C VAL A 145 22.60 -0.96 19.62
N VAL A 146 21.86 0.05 20.02
CA VAL A 146 20.68 0.57 19.33
C VAL A 146 20.77 2.08 19.17
N ALA A 147 20.44 2.57 18.00
CA ALA A 147 20.18 3.99 17.77
C ALA A 147 18.69 4.27 18.03
N GLU A 148 18.43 5.20 18.92
CA GLU A 148 17.08 5.53 19.38
C GLU A 148 16.83 7.04 19.37
N GLY A 149 15.60 7.45 19.05
CA GLY A 149 15.07 8.77 19.33
C GLY A 149 14.29 8.75 20.64
N ASN A 150 14.16 9.92 21.26
CA ASN A 150 13.34 10.11 22.47
C ASN A 150 13.81 9.36 23.74
N ILE A 151 15.11 9.19 23.91
CA ILE A 151 15.67 8.76 25.19
C ILE A 151 15.76 9.98 26.10
N ALA A 152 14.88 10.09 27.07
CA ALA A 152 14.74 11.32 27.88
C ALA A 152 14.65 12.59 26.99
N ASN A 153 13.82 12.49 25.95
CA ASN A 153 13.58 13.54 24.95
C ASN A 153 14.78 13.92 24.08
N ARG A 154 15.78 13.04 23.95
CA ARG A 154 16.98 13.19 23.10
C ARG A 154 17.18 11.98 22.20
N SER A 155 17.92 12.14 21.09
CA SER A 155 18.46 11.02 20.34
C SER A 155 19.75 10.49 20.97
N GLY A 156 20.07 9.23 20.72
CA GLY A 156 21.32 8.67 21.21
C GLY A 156 21.53 7.22 20.81
N ILE A 157 22.72 6.71 21.14
CA ILE A 157 23.08 5.30 21.01
C ILE A 157 23.15 4.71 22.41
N ILE A 158 22.44 3.61 22.61
CA ILE A 158 22.34 2.94 23.90
C ILE A 158 22.57 1.45 23.77
N GLU A 159 23.17 0.83 24.78
CA GLU A 159 23.27 -0.61 24.89
C GLU A 159 22.08 -1.14 25.71
N ARG A 160 21.33 -2.08 25.12
CA ARG A 160 20.13 -2.68 25.69
C ARG A 160 20.32 -4.19 25.93
N PRO A 161 19.87 -4.74 27.06
CA PRO A 161 19.86 -6.19 27.26
C PRO A 161 18.79 -6.82 26.31
N LYS A 162 19.02 -8.09 25.95
CA LYS A 162 18.02 -8.91 25.26
C LYS A 162 17.21 -9.68 26.32
N ASP A 163 16.23 -8.99 26.87
CA ASP A 163 15.37 -9.46 27.95
C ASP A 163 13.89 -9.44 27.60
N GLU A 164 13.02 -9.59 28.59
CA GLU A 164 11.55 -9.60 28.42
C GLU A 164 10.93 -8.27 27.96
N HIS A 165 11.71 -7.20 27.90
CA HIS A 165 11.25 -5.93 27.36
C HIS A 165 11.29 -5.90 25.83
N ILE A 166 12.00 -6.82 25.17
CA ILE A 166 11.99 -6.93 23.73
C ILE A 166 10.68 -7.58 23.28
N ARG A 167 9.79 -6.78 22.67
CA ARG A 167 8.56 -7.26 22.04
C ARG A 167 8.85 -8.05 20.77
N GLY A 168 9.72 -7.54 19.91
CA GLY A 168 10.08 -8.19 18.66
C GLY A 168 11.05 -7.41 17.81
N TYR A 169 11.47 -8.04 16.73
CA TYR A 169 12.36 -7.47 15.72
C TYR A 169 11.68 -7.43 14.36
N ILE A 170 11.92 -6.34 13.64
CA ILE A 170 11.43 -6.16 12.27
C ILE A 170 12.64 -6.16 11.34
N ARG A 171 12.64 -7.05 10.34
CA ARG A 171 13.67 -7.13 9.31
C ARG A 171 13.09 -6.70 7.96
N ILE A 172 13.39 -5.48 7.54
CA ILE A 172 13.06 -4.98 6.21
C ILE A 172 14.11 -5.51 5.24
N PRO A 173 13.76 -6.24 4.16
CA PRO A 173 14.76 -6.81 3.25
C PRO A 173 15.52 -5.73 2.48
N ASP A 174 16.75 -6.02 2.09
CA ASP A 174 17.56 -5.15 1.25
C ASP A 174 16.86 -4.94 -0.11
N GLY A 175 16.78 -3.68 -0.55
CA GLY A 175 16.08 -3.30 -1.76
C GLY A 175 14.55 -3.38 -1.65
N TYR A 176 14.02 -3.38 -0.43
CA TYR A 176 12.57 -3.32 -0.22
C TYR A 176 11.97 -2.07 -0.87
N GLU A 177 10.96 -2.31 -1.68
CA GLU A 177 10.10 -1.29 -2.27
C GLU A 177 8.69 -1.50 -1.72
N TYR A 178 8.12 -0.49 -1.07
CA TYR A 178 6.73 -0.57 -0.65
C TYR A 178 5.85 -0.76 -1.89
N ARG A 179 5.05 -1.80 -1.85
CA ARG A 179 4.00 -2.01 -2.83
C ARG A 179 2.71 -2.18 -2.08
N ARG A 180 1.73 -1.41 -2.45
CA ARG A 180 0.38 -1.61 -1.95
C ARG A 180 0.02 -3.08 -2.16
N MET A 181 -0.42 -3.77 -1.10
CA MET A 181 -0.86 -5.17 -1.24
C MET A 181 -2.16 -5.17 -2.03
N MET A 182 -2.06 -5.56 -3.29
CA MET A 182 -3.22 -5.77 -4.13
C MET A 182 -3.81 -7.13 -3.76
N MET A 183 -4.94 -7.12 -3.06
CA MET A 183 -5.69 -8.33 -2.75
C MET A 183 -6.84 -8.46 -3.74
N ASP A 184 -7.01 -9.66 -4.28
CA ASP A 184 -8.12 -9.97 -5.16
C ASP A 184 -9.46 -9.74 -4.48
N TYR A 185 -10.43 -9.25 -5.24
CA TYR A 185 -11.80 -9.13 -4.76
C TYR A 185 -12.53 -10.45 -5.04
N GLN A 186 -12.83 -11.18 -3.98
CA GLN A 186 -13.47 -12.48 -4.09
C GLN A 186 -14.95 -12.43 -3.75
N THR A 187 -15.76 -12.95 -4.64
CA THR A 187 -17.19 -13.25 -4.42
C THR A 187 -17.40 -14.75 -4.43
N GLU A 188 -18.64 -15.20 -4.17
CA GLU A 188 -18.98 -16.64 -4.19
C GLU A 188 -18.54 -17.37 -5.47
N ASN A 189 -18.58 -16.69 -6.62
CA ASN A 189 -18.37 -17.33 -7.94
C ASN A 189 -17.32 -16.63 -8.82
N LEU A 190 -16.81 -15.47 -8.42
CA LEU A 190 -15.84 -14.69 -9.17
C LEU A 190 -14.70 -14.21 -8.29
N ILE A 191 -13.55 -14.13 -8.93
CA ILE A 191 -12.39 -13.39 -8.45
C ILE A 191 -12.15 -12.24 -9.44
N LEU A 192 -12.08 -11.01 -8.94
CA LEU A 192 -11.53 -9.88 -9.69
C LEU A 192 -10.08 -9.76 -9.28
N HIS A 193 -9.20 -10.20 -10.17
CA HIS A 193 -7.81 -10.51 -9.89
C HIS A 193 -6.89 -9.35 -10.29
N PHE A 194 -5.98 -8.98 -9.41
CA PHE A 194 -4.85 -8.11 -9.72
C PHE A 194 -3.75 -8.93 -10.38
N VAL A 195 -3.54 -8.72 -11.67
CA VAL A 195 -2.54 -9.47 -12.41
C VAL A 195 -1.12 -9.26 -11.89
N ILE A 196 -0.38 -10.36 -11.85
CA ILE A 196 1.02 -10.44 -11.37
C ILE A 196 1.92 -11.03 -12.45
N GLU A 197 3.22 -11.14 -12.18
CA GLU A 197 4.20 -11.69 -13.12
C GLU A 197 3.86 -13.12 -13.58
N ASP A 198 3.23 -13.93 -12.72
CA ASP A 198 2.85 -15.30 -13.05
C ASP A 198 1.69 -15.38 -14.07
N ASP A 199 0.98 -14.27 -14.31
CA ASP A 199 -0.14 -14.22 -15.25
C ASP A 199 0.27 -13.82 -16.67
N ILE A 200 1.56 -13.66 -16.98
CA ILE A 200 2.06 -13.16 -18.26
C ILE A 200 1.40 -13.87 -19.44
N SER A 201 1.31 -15.20 -19.43
CA SER A 201 0.74 -15.99 -20.53
C SER A 201 -0.75 -15.74 -20.72
N GLU A 202 -1.51 -15.58 -19.63
CA GLU A 202 -2.94 -15.27 -19.67
C GLU A 202 -3.20 -13.82 -20.09
N VAL A 203 -2.38 -12.87 -19.61
CA VAL A 203 -2.43 -11.47 -20.03
C VAL A 203 -2.09 -11.36 -21.51
N ALA A 204 -1.04 -12.04 -21.98
CA ALA A 204 -0.65 -12.07 -23.40
C ALA A 204 -1.80 -12.60 -24.29
N ARG A 205 -2.55 -13.58 -23.81
CA ARG A 205 -3.69 -14.18 -24.53
C ARG A 205 -4.93 -13.28 -24.54
N THR A 206 -5.22 -12.58 -23.46
CA THR A 206 -6.54 -11.97 -23.21
C THR A 206 -6.54 -10.45 -23.21
N TRP A 207 -5.37 -9.79 -23.08
CA TRP A 207 -5.32 -8.34 -23.08
C TRP A 207 -5.77 -7.77 -24.45
N PRO A 208 -6.74 -6.85 -24.45
CA PRO A 208 -7.30 -6.31 -25.69
C PRO A 208 -6.37 -5.28 -26.33
N ALA A 209 -5.31 -5.73 -26.97
CA ALA A 209 -4.46 -4.90 -27.82
C ALA A 209 -4.66 -5.31 -29.27
N ASP A 210 -5.31 -4.49 -30.06
CA ASP A 210 -5.45 -4.57 -31.53
C ASP A 210 -5.76 -5.97 -32.11
N HIS A 211 -6.45 -6.81 -31.33
CA HIS A 211 -6.87 -8.17 -31.71
C HIS A 211 -5.73 -9.18 -31.94
N HIS A 212 -4.51 -8.88 -31.49
CA HIS A 212 -3.39 -9.81 -31.53
C HIS A 212 -2.94 -10.19 -30.13
N PRO A 213 -2.57 -11.47 -29.88
CA PRO A 213 -1.90 -11.84 -28.63
C PRO A 213 -0.62 -11.02 -28.44
N LEU A 214 -0.38 -10.57 -27.22
CA LEU A 214 0.84 -9.87 -26.87
C LEU A 214 2.02 -10.85 -26.81
N SER A 215 3.23 -10.33 -27.03
CA SER A 215 4.45 -11.01 -26.58
C SER A 215 4.58 -10.95 -25.05
N ASP A 216 5.39 -11.84 -24.47
CA ASP A 216 5.67 -11.82 -23.03
C ASP A 216 6.22 -10.47 -22.53
N ALA A 217 7.00 -9.77 -23.35
CA ALA A 217 7.53 -8.45 -23.01
C ALA A 217 6.40 -7.40 -22.92
N GLU A 218 5.52 -7.38 -23.91
CA GLU A 218 4.35 -6.48 -23.93
C GLU A 218 3.37 -6.80 -22.80
N ALA A 219 3.17 -8.08 -22.48
CA ALA A 219 2.34 -8.50 -21.35
C ALA A 219 2.93 -8.02 -20.00
N ARG A 220 4.27 -8.09 -19.82
CA ARG A 220 4.93 -7.51 -18.64
C ARG A 220 4.73 -6.00 -18.55
N GLU A 221 4.86 -5.28 -19.66
CA GLU A 221 4.60 -3.84 -19.70
C GLU A 221 3.14 -3.52 -19.35
N ALA A 222 2.19 -4.30 -19.85
CA ALA A 222 0.77 -4.13 -19.53
C ALA A 222 0.50 -4.37 -18.03
N ILE A 223 1.06 -5.44 -17.43
CA ILE A 223 0.97 -5.72 -16.00
C ILE A 223 1.57 -4.56 -15.19
N ALA A 224 2.76 -4.12 -15.53
CA ALA A 224 3.43 -3.01 -14.84
C ALA A 224 2.60 -1.72 -14.94
N HIS A 225 2.00 -1.44 -16.10
CA HIS A 225 1.13 -0.29 -16.32
C HIS A 225 -0.16 -0.36 -15.47
N MET A 226 -0.84 -1.51 -15.44
CA MET A 226 -2.05 -1.71 -14.63
C MET A 226 -1.74 -1.52 -13.14
N ARG A 227 -0.62 -2.07 -12.64
CA ARG A 227 -0.19 -1.92 -11.26
C ARG A 227 0.15 -0.48 -10.91
N GLY A 228 0.94 0.20 -11.75
CA GLY A 228 1.28 1.60 -11.54
C GLY A 228 0.05 2.53 -11.57
N ASN A 229 -0.97 2.20 -12.36
CA ASN A 229 -2.24 2.93 -12.35
C ASN A 229 -3.03 2.69 -11.07
N TYR A 230 -3.07 1.44 -10.57
CA TYR A 230 -3.73 1.13 -9.32
C TYR A 230 -3.12 1.90 -8.13
N GLU A 231 -1.80 1.98 -8.05
CA GLU A 231 -1.09 2.71 -6.99
C GLU A 231 -1.43 4.21 -6.93
N ARG A 232 -1.98 4.76 -8.01
CA ARG A 232 -2.43 6.16 -8.11
C ARG A 232 -3.88 6.37 -7.64
N ASN A 233 -4.61 5.29 -7.38
CA ASN A 233 -5.97 5.35 -6.87
C ASN A 233 -5.97 5.70 -5.38
N ALA A 234 -6.92 6.51 -4.95
CA ALA A 234 -7.05 6.95 -3.56
C ALA A 234 -8.52 7.12 -3.19
N LYS A 235 -8.82 7.23 -1.89
CA LYS A 235 -10.18 7.58 -1.43
C LYS A 235 -10.62 8.91 -2.05
N GLY A 236 -11.82 8.89 -2.62
CA GLY A 236 -12.41 10.03 -3.32
C GLY A 236 -12.03 10.16 -4.80
N GLY A 237 -11.14 9.30 -5.33
CA GLY A 237 -10.77 9.38 -6.74
C GLY A 237 -10.03 8.17 -7.31
N ILE A 238 -10.54 7.63 -8.39
CA ILE A 238 -9.91 6.58 -9.20
C ILE A 238 -9.14 7.23 -10.35
N TYR A 239 -7.89 6.83 -10.54
CA TYR A 239 -7.15 7.11 -11.76
C TYR A 239 -7.49 6.07 -12.84
N HIS A 240 -7.18 4.82 -12.56
CA HIS A 240 -7.60 3.67 -13.38
C HIS A 240 -7.51 2.40 -12.53
N LEU A 241 -8.56 1.62 -12.50
CA LEU A 241 -8.61 0.30 -11.88
C LEU A 241 -8.94 -0.71 -12.99
N CYS A 242 -8.02 -1.60 -13.28
CA CYS A 242 -8.23 -2.70 -14.24
C CYS A 242 -7.94 -4.03 -13.56
N LEU A 243 -8.90 -4.93 -13.60
CA LEU A 243 -8.89 -6.23 -12.95
C LEU A 243 -9.19 -7.33 -13.97
N ALA A 244 -8.47 -8.44 -13.89
CA ALA A 244 -8.82 -9.64 -14.60
C ALA A 244 -10.05 -10.31 -13.94
N VAL A 245 -10.94 -10.87 -14.75
CA VAL A 245 -12.11 -11.57 -14.27
C VAL A 245 -11.82 -13.07 -14.35
N CYS A 246 -11.82 -13.76 -13.21
CA CYS A 246 -11.61 -15.21 -13.12
C CYS A 246 -12.79 -15.87 -12.42
N ARG A 247 -12.96 -17.19 -12.59
CA ARG A 247 -13.93 -17.95 -11.80
C ARG A 247 -13.30 -18.35 -10.47
N ALA A 248 -14.10 -18.41 -9.42
CA ALA A 248 -13.61 -18.84 -8.11
C ALA A 248 -13.13 -20.31 -8.08
N ASP A 249 -13.69 -21.16 -8.94
CA ASP A 249 -13.30 -22.57 -9.11
C ASP A 249 -12.21 -22.79 -10.18
N ASP A 250 -11.79 -21.73 -10.88
CA ASP A 250 -10.71 -21.72 -11.87
C ASP A 250 -10.02 -20.34 -11.86
N PRO A 251 -9.22 -20.05 -10.82
CA PRO A 251 -8.65 -18.71 -10.60
C PRO A 251 -7.51 -18.33 -11.56
N HIS A 252 -6.98 -19.32 -12.30
CA HIS A 252 -5.85 -19.11 -13.20
C HIS A 252 -6.25 -18.82 -14.65
N THR A 253 -7.53 -19.01 -15.01
CA THR A 253 -8.05 -18.70 -16.34
C THR A 253 -8.72 -17.34 -16.36
N ILE A 254 -8.15 -16.38 -17.11
CA ILE A 254 -8.75 -15.07 -17.30
C ILE A 254 -9.89 -15.17 -18.31
N MET A 255 -11.10 -14.82 -17.88
CA MET A 255 -12.32 -14.80 -18.68
C MET A 255 -12.56 -13.45 -19.38
N GLY A 256 -11.78 -12.44 -19.03
CA GLY A 256 -11.94 -11.07 -19.50
C GLY A 256 -11.49 -10.06 -18.47
N TRP A 257 -11.90 -8.82 -18.66
CA TRP A 257 -11.42 -7.67 -17.92
C TRP A 257 -12.58 -6.80 -17.43
N CYS A 258 -12.42 -6.18 -16.28
CA CYS A 258 -13.37 -5.18 -15.79
C CYS A 258 -12.66 -4.11 -14.96
N GLY A 259 -13.31 -2.98 -14.76
CA GLY A 259 -12.71 -1.93 -13.96
C GLY A 259 -13.42 -0.60 -13.98
N LEU A 260 -12.69 0.42 -13.50
CA LEU A 260 -13.14 1.79 -13.37
C LEU A 260 -12.11 2.72 -14.04
N ASP A 261 -12.53 3.51 -15.02
CA ASP A 261 -11.70 4.49 -15.71
C ASP A 261 -12.04 5.91 -15.24
N GLY A 262 -11.12 6.51 -14.52
CA GLY A 262 -11.21 7.89 -14.02
C GLY A 262 -10.55 8.93 -14.92
N SER A 263 -10.18 8.60 -16.15
CA SER A 263 -9.49 9.51 -17.07
C SER A 263 -10.26 10.81 -17.34
N ARG A 264 -11.58 10.73 -17.40
CA ARG A 264 -12.47 11.90 -17.58
C ARG A 264 -12.90 12.51 -16.25
N ASN A 265 -13.26 11.70 -15.27
CA ASN A 265 -13.71 12.15 -13.95
C ASN A 265 -13.31 11.14 -12.87
N ARG A 266 -12.35 11.49 -12.04
CA ARG A 266 -11.82 10.60 -11.00
C ARG A 266 -12.81 10.33 -9.87
N ALA A 267 -13.69 11.26 -9.56
CA ALA A 267 -14.67 11.12 -8.49
C ALA A 267 -15.90 10.30 -8.94
N GLU A 268 -16.24 10.33 -10.21
CA GLU A 268 -17.30 9.53 -10.83
C GLU A 268 -16.71 8.81 -12.07
N PRO A 269 -15.88 7.76 -11.90
CA PRO A 269 -15.25 7.05 -12.99
C PRO A 269 -16.26 6.29 -13.87
N GLU A 270 -15.84 5.96 -15.08
CA GLU A 270 -16.59 5.13 -16.00
C GLU A 270 -16.31 3.65 -15.75
N ILE A 271 -17.37 2.84 -15.64
CA ILE A 271 -17.27 1.39 -15.52
C ILE A 271 -17.05 0.75 -16.90
N PHE A 272 -16.15 -0.22 -16.98
CA PHE A 272 -15.98 -1.04 -18.18
C PHE A 272 -15.97 -2.54 -17.84
N ILE A 273 -16.48 -3.37 -18.76
CA ILE A 273 -16.49 -4.82 -18.65
C ILE A 273 -16.33 -5.42 -20.04
N LEU A 274 -15.30 -6.24 -20.21
CA LEU A 274 -14.95 -6.96 -21.41
C LEU A 274 -14.85 -8.44 -21.08
N LEU A 275 -15.81 -9.26 -21.48
CA LEU A 275 -15.78 -10.70 -21.29
C LEU A 275 -15.56 -11.41 -22.62
N ASP A 276 -14.74 -12.45 -22.62
CA ASP A 276 -14.56 -13.33 -23.75
C ASP A 276 -15.88 -14.03 -24.12
N GLU A 277 -16.07 -14.30 -25.38
CA GLU A 277 -17.34 -14.80 -25.93
C GLU A 277 -17.89 -16.06 -25.21
N PRO A 278 -17.07 -17.06 -24.84
CA PRO A 278 -17.55 -18.25 -24.14
C PRO A 278 -18.17 -17.98 -22.77
N TYR A 279 -17.89 -16.82 -22.17
CA TYR A 279 -18.34 -16.44 -20.81
C TYR A 279 -19.51 -15.44 -20.81
N ARG A 280 -19.92 -14.95 -21.96
CA ARG A 280 -21.05 -14.03 -22.10
C ARG A 280 -22.39 -14.72 -21.83
N GLY A 281 -23.40 -13.94 -21.46
CA GLY A 281 -24.77 -14.44 -21.23
C GLY A 281 -24.96 -15.26 -19.95
N LYS A 282 -23.91 -15.54 -19.16
CA LYS A 282 -23.92 -16.36 -17.94
C LYS A 282 -24.07 -15.55 -16.64
N GLY A 283 -24.34 -14.26 -16.73
CA GLY A 283 -24.53 -13.37 -15.56
C GLY A 283 -23.24 -12.82 -14.95
N TYR A 284 -22.07 -13.14 -15.49
CA TYR A 284 -20.78 -12.65 -14.97
C TYR A 284 -20.68 -11.12 -15.05
N GLY A 285 -21.11 -10.49 -16.15
CA GLY A 285 -21.11 -9.04 -16.28
C GLY A 285 -21.90 -8.33 -15.16
N THR A 286 -23.09 -8.82 -14.83
CA THR A 286 -23.89 -8.28 -13.72
C THR A 286 -23.17 -8.37 -12.37
N ARG A 287 -22.43 -9.47 -12.14
CA ARG A 287 -21.65 -9.65 -10.91
C ARG A 287 -20.46 -8.70 -10.87
N CYS A 288 -19.77 -8.52 -12.00
CA CYS A 288 -18.69 -7.53 -12.11
C CYS A 288 -19.22 -6.12 -11.81
N VAL A 289 -20.38 -5.72 -12.36
CA VAL A 289 -20.97 -4.40 -12.03
C VAL A 289 -21.19 -4.27 -10.53
N LYS A 290 -21.86 -5.24 -9.89
CA LYS A 290 -22.14 -5.20 -8.44
C LYS A 290 -20.87 -5.05 -7.61
N GLU A 291 -19.84 -5.83 -7.93
CA GLU A 291 -18.59 -5.81 -7.19
C GLU A 291 -17.82 -4.50 -7.42
N LEU A 292 -17.75 -3.99 -8.64
CA LEU A 292 -17.12 -2.71 -8.95
C LEU A 292 -17.82 -1.53 -8.25
N LEU A 293 -19.17 -1.56 -8.14
CA LEU A 293 -19.91 -0.55 -7.37
C LEU A 293 -19.60 -0.65 -5.87
N ARG A 294 -19.47 -1.87 -5.33
CA ARG A 294 -19.06 -2.10 -3.95
C ARG A 294 -17.65 -1.55 -3.70
N ILE A 295 -16.69 -1.90 -4.55
CA ILE A 295 -15.31 -1.41 -4.49
C ILE A 295 -15.27 0.12 -4.54
N ALA A 296 -16.00 0.72 -5.50
CA ALA A 296 -16.09 2.16 -5.65
C ALA A 296 -16.55 2.87 -4.38
N THR A 297 -17.57 2.32 -3.70
CA THR A 297 -18.17 2.95 -2.52
C THR A 297 -17.45 2.61 -1.21
N GLU A 298 -17.11 1.35 -0.98
CA GLU A 298 -16.58 0.89 0.29
C GLU A 298 -15.08 1.10 0.41
N GLU A 299 -14.33 0.88 -0.67
CA GLU A 299 -12.87 1.03 -0.65
C GLU A 299 -12.43 2.46 -1.00
N PHE A 300 -12.98 3.00 -2.10
CA PHE A 300 -12.55 4.30 -2.60
C PHE A 300 -13.47 5.47 -2.18
N ALA A 301 -14.55 5.20 -1.47
CA ALA A 301 -15.50 6.22 -1.00
C ALA A 301 -15.96 7.17 -2.11
N LEU A 302 -16.22 6.65 -3.32
CA LEU A 302 -16.68 7.44 -4.44
C LEU A 302 -18.16 7.81 -4.30
N PRO A 303 -18.56 9.03 -4.70
CA PRO A 303 -19.95 9.46 -4.67
C PRO A 303 -20.80 8.81 -5.76
N GLY A 304 -20.19 8.30 -6.83
CA GLY A 304 -20.90 7.66 -7.92
C GLY A 304 -20.00 7.00 -8.95
N VAL A 305 -20.63 6.24 -9.83
CA VAL A 305 -20.02 5.58 -10.99
C VAL A 305 -20.95 5.78 -12.17
N HIS A 306 -20.42 6.04 -13.35
CA HIS A 306 -21.21 6.12 -14.56
C HIS A 306 -20.77 5.07 -15.60
N GLY A 307 -21.56 4.86 -16.63
CA GLY A 307 -21.25 3.96 -17.72
C GLY A 307 -22.17 4.17 -18.89
N GLY A 308 -21.79 3.64 -20.03
CA GLY A 308 -22.58 3.67 -21.25
C GLY A 308 -22.33 2.42 -22.09
N CYS A 309 -23.17 2.18 -23.08
CA CYS A 309 -22.95 1.12 -24.06
C CYS A 309 -23.66 1.49 -25.37
N ALA A 310 -23.25 0.88 -26.46
CA ALA A 310 -23.99 0.99 -27.71
C ALA A 310 -25.43 0.53 -27.50
N LYS A 311 -26.40 1.21 -28.12
CA LYS A 311 -27.85 0.92 -28.01
C LYS A 311 -28.21 -0.53 -28.44
N GLU A 312 -27.41 -1.11 -29.31
CA GLU A 312 -27.53 -2.51 -29.75
C GLU A 312 -26.99 -3.50 -28.71
N ASN A 313 -26.17 -3.03 -27.75
CA ASN A 313 -25.57 -3.90 -26.72
C ASN A 313 -26.52 -4.08 -25.53
N ILE A 314 -27.64 -4.77 -25.80
CA ILE A 314 -28.68 -5.07 -24.80
C ILE A 314 -28.10 -5.85 -23.60
N ALA A 315 -27.05 -6.65 -23.81
CA ALA A 315 -26.43 -7.42 -22.74
C ALA A 315 -25.74 -6.52 -21.71
N SER A 316 -24.99 -5.52 -22.16
CA SER A 316 -24.34 -4.53 -21.29
C SER A 316 -25.35 -3.66 -20.56
N ALA A 317 -26.37 -3.14 -21.27
CA ALA A 317 -27.46 -2.38 -20.65
C ALA A 317 -28.12 -3.16 -19.50
N ARG A 318 -28.53 -4.42 -19.75
CA ARG A 318 -29.12 -5.30 -18.73
C ARG A 318 -28.17 -5.63 -17.59
N ALA A 319 -26.87 -5.75 -17.86
CA ALA A 319 -25.86 -6.02 -16.82
C ALA A 319 -25.74 -4.83 -15.87
N MET A 320 -25.70 -3.58 -16.39
CA MET A 320 -25.66 -2.36 -15.62
C MET A 320 -26.94 -2.18 -14.77
N GLU A 321 -28.12 -2.32 -15.38
CA GLU A 321 -29.40 -2.24 -14.63
C GLU A 321 -29.50 -3.25 -13.50
N LYS A 322 -29.27 -4.54 -13.79
CA LYS A 322 -29.31 -5.62 -12.80
C LYS A 322 -28.17 -5.52 -11.75
N GLY A 323 -27.10 -4.84 -12.11
CA GLY A 323 -25.98 -4.54 -11.23
C GLY A 323 -26.25 -3.43 -10.24
N GLY A 324 -27.30 -2.62 -10.46
CA GLY A 324 -27.71 -1.54 -9.55
C GLY A 324 -27.51 -0.12 -10.12
N MET A 325 -27.17 0.00 -11.41
CA MET A 325 -27.11 1.30 -12.09
C MET A 325 -28.49 1.67 -12.67
N VAL A 326 -28.75 2.97 -12.79
CA VAL A 326 -30.00 3.51 -13.33
C VAL A 326 -29.70 4.26 -14.63
N GLN A 327 -30.47 3.99 -15.69
CA GLN A 327 -30.41 4.79 -16.90
C GLN A 327 -30.89 6.22 -16.59
N TYR A 328 -30.07 7.23 -16.95
CA TYR A 328 -30.38 8.63 -16.67
C TYR A 328 -30.47 9.49 -17.94
N GLY A 329 -30.07 8.94 -19.07
CA GLY A 329 -30.10 9.66 -20.36
C GLY A 329 -29.66 8.79 -21.53
N THR A 330 -29.47 9.45 -22.67
CA THR A 330 -28.91 8.87 -23.89
C THR A 330 -27.95 9.87 -24.53
N GLU A 331 -26.95 9.39 -25.24
CA GLU A 331 -26.11 10.23 -26.10
C GLU A 331 -26.88 10.66 -27.38
N GLU A 332 -26.28 11.56 -28.16
CA GLU A 332 -26.88 12.05 -29.43
C GLU A 332 -27.16 10.94 -30.46
N ASN A 333 -26.34 9.88 -30.45
CA ASN A 333 -26.49 8.70 -31.30
C ASN A 333 -27.52 7.68 -30.76
N GLY A 334 -28.11 7.95 -29.58
CA GLY A 334 -29.12 7.13 -28.93
C GLY A 334 -28.54 6.07 -27.95
N ASP A 335 -27.26 6.07 -27.71
CA ASP A 335 -26.61 5.14 -26.75
C ASP A 335 -27.03 5.44 -25.30
N PRO A 336 -27.49 4.46 -24.52
CA PRO A 336 -27.98 4.68 -23.19
C PRO A 336 -26.82 4.97 -22.20
N LEU A 337 -27.06 5.94 -21.32
CA LEU A 337 -26.15 6.34 -20.23
C LEU A 337 -26.71 5.91 -18.89
N PHE A 338 -25.86 5.28 -18.09
CA PHE A 338 -26.19 4.74 -16.76
C PHE A 338 -25.38 5.44 -15.68
N ARG A 339 -25.96 5.52 -14.47
CA ARG A 339 -25.30 6.07 -13.29
C ARG A 339 -25.68 5.28 -12.04
N PHE A 340 -24.73 5.14 -11.15
CA PHE A 340 -24.93 4.77 -9.76
C PHE A 340 -24.54 5.95 -8.85
N ARG A 341 -25.26 6.15 -7.73
CA ARG A 341 -24.93 7.12 -6.67
C ARG A 341 -24.93 6.43 -5.32
N ALA A 342 -23.91 6.71 -4.52
CA ALA A 342 -23.73 6.10 -3.20
C ALA A 342 -24.87 6.46 -2.20
N ASP A 343 -25.46 7.67 -2.35
CA ASP A 343 -26.50 8.17 -1.44
C ASP A 343 -27.88 7.51 -1.64
N ASN A 344 -28.04 6.65 -2.64
CA ASN A 344 -29.28 5.94 -2.92
C ASN A 344 -29.46 4.61 -2.15
N LYS A 345 -28.65 4.37 -1.08
CA LYS A 345 -28.92 3.29 -0.12
C LYS A 345 -29.86 3.82 0.98
N SER A 346 -31.17 3.94 0.69
CA SER A 346 -32.24 4.08 1.66
C SER A 346 -33.05 2.77 1.74
#